data_0e6a9a2386392f2aeb15e528daa57eb5
#
_entry.id   0e6a9a2386392f2aeb15e528daa57eb5
#
_cell.length_a   1.000
_cell.length_b   1.000
_cell.length_c   1.000
_cell.angle_alpha   90.00
_cell.angle_beta   90.00
_cell.angle_gamma   90.00
#
_symmetry.space_group_name_H-M   'P 1'
#
loop_
_entity.id
_entity.type
_entity.pdbx_description
1 polymer ?
#
loop_
_entity_poly.entity_id
_entity_poly.type
_entity_poly.pdbx_seq_one_letter_code
_entity_poly.pdbx_strand_id
1 'polypeptide(L)'
;SHNHTDPFAPDTLKPLLAAKPALPLLLPEANRGAGAFRIGLSLKSPNLLGVRAGDVKAAGGFTFNGIPAAHNELEVDAAGNHKFLGFILQFGPWRIYHAGDTKLYEGMEDWVRPFRVDVALLPINGDKPERKVAGNLDGREAAQLAKAIGARLAIPMHYDLFTFNTAPPDEFVAECARIGQACQVLQAGERWSSAALA
;
A
#
# COMPACT_ATOMS: atom_id res chain seq x y z
N SER A 1 0.58 2.74 5.47
CA SER A 1 -0.75 2.25 5.13
C SER A 1 -1.63 2.08 6.38
N HIS A 2 -1.10 1.56 7.51
CA HIS A 2 -1.84 1.35 8.75
C HIS A 2 -0.88 1.21 9.94
N ASN A 3 -1.37 0.83 11.13
CA ASN A 3 -0.58 0.85 12.37
C ASN A 3 0.02 -0.52 12.78
N HIS A 4 0.05 -1.51 11.91
CA HIS A 4 0.79 -2.75 12.18
C HIS A 4 2.30 -2.51 12.22
N THR A 5 3.06 -3.49 12.72
CA THR A 5 4.50 -3.32 12.95
C THR A 5 5.33 -3.40 11.68
N ASP A 6 4.86 -4.12 10.69
CA ASP A 6 5.54 -4.26 9.38
C ASP A 6 5.55 -2.95 8.56
N PRO A 7 4.41 -2.26 8.31
CA PRO A 7 4.46 -0.97 7.60
C PRO A 7 4.87 0.20 8.51
N PHE A 8 4.89 0.01 9.84
CA PHE A 8 5.19 1.07 10.81
C PHE A 8 6.21 0.60 11.87
N ALA A 9 7.40 0.18 11.41
CA ALA A 9 8.48 -0.33 12.25
C ALA A 9 9.28 0.82 12.90
N PRO A 10 9.27 0.98 14.25
CA PRO A 10 10.05 2.03 14.93
C PRO A 10 11.54 1.91 14.65
N ASP A 11 12.06 0.69 14.56
CA ASP A 11 13.49 0.42 14.35
C ASP A 11 13.97 0.88 12.96
N THR A 12 13.05 0.97 11.98
CA THR A 12 13.33 1.56 10.67
C THR A 12 13.09 3.07 10.67
N LEU A 13 11.97 3.52 11.23
CA LEU A 13 11.54 4.91 11.11
C LEU A 13 12.34 5.86 11.98
N LYS A 14 12.71 5.47 13.22
CA LYS A 14 13.48 6.32 14.12
C LYS A 14 14.86 6.70 13.57
N PRO A 15 15.69 5.77 13.06
CA PRO A 15 16.95 6.12 12.41
C PRO A 15 16.78 7.02 11.18
N LEU A 16 15.76 6.78 10.36
CA LEU A 16 15.47 7.63 9.18
C LEU A 16 15.14 9.07 9.60
N LEU A 17 14.28 9.23 10.60
CA LEU A 17 13.90 10.54 11.14
C LEU A 17 15.06 11.23 11.87
N ALA A 18 15.93 10.48 12.53
CA ALA A 18 17.14 11.03 13.12
C ALA A 18 18.12 11.55 12.05
N ALA A 19 18.29 10.80 10.96
CA ALA A 19 19.15 11.19 9.83
C ALA A 19 18.55 12.35 9.00
N LYS A 20 17.22 12.42 8.92
CA LYS A 20 16.48 13.45 8.17
C LYS A 20 15.31 13.98 9.00
N PRO A 21 15.54 14.89 9.95
CA PRO A 21 14.50 15.37 10.88
C PRO A 21 13.30 16.06 10.18
N ALA A 22 13.51 16.58 8.98
CA ALA A 22 12.45 17.21 8.18
C ALA A 22 11.71 16.23 7.26
N LEU A 23 12.01 14.91 7.33
CA LEU A 23 11.35 13.91 6.49
C LEU A 23 9.85 13.86 6.79
N PRO A 24 8.96 14.10 5.81
CA PRO A 24 7.52 13.96 6.04
C PRO A 24 7.15 12.49 6.17
N LEU A 25 6.32 12.19 7.17
CA LEU A 25 5.75 10.89 7.42
C LEU A 25 4.23 10.94 7.23
N LEU A 26 3.76 10.27 6.18
CA LEU A 26 2.34 10.19 5.87
C LEU A 26 1.74 8.90 6.43
N LEU A 27 0.61 9.01 7.11
CA LEU A 27 -0.13 7.86 7.65
C LEU A 27 -1.63 8.18 7.71
N PRO A 28 -2.51 7.15 7.83
CA PRO A 28 -3.93 7.40 8.00
C PRO A 28 -4.20 8.32 9.21
N GLU A 29 -5.08 9.31 9.04
CA GLU A 29 -5.45 10.21 10.13
C GLU A 29 -5.94 9.46 11.36
N ALA A 30 -6.71 8.38 11.16
CA ALA A 30 -7.16 7.50 12.24
C ALA A 30 -6.01 6.91 13.10
N ASN A 31 -4.82 6.76 12.51
CA ASN A 31 -3.66 6.15 13.17
C ASN A 31 -2.62 7.18 13.62
N ARG A 32 -2.84 8.48 13.38
CA ARG A 32 -1.85 9.53 13.63
C ARG A 32 -1.39 9.59 15.09
N GLY A 33 -2.34 9.43 16.02
CA GLY A 33 -2.03 9.41 17.46
C GLY A 33 -1.17 8.21 17.87
N ALA A 34 -1.56 7.01 17.47
CA ALA A 34 -0.82 5.78 17.75
C ALA A 34 0.56 5.78 17.07
N GLY A 35 0.62 6.28 15.84
CA GLY A 35 1.87 6.42 15.09
C GLY A 35 2.85 7.37 15.78
N ALA A 36 2.39 8.57 16.14
CA ALA A 36 3.21 9.55 16.87
C ALA A 36 3.81 8.95 18.15
N PHE A 37 2.96 8.32 18.95
CA PHE A 37 3.39 7.67 20.20
C PHE A 37 4.44 6.60 19.97
N ARG A 38 4.23 5.73 18.99
CA ARG A 38 5.13 4.59 18.68
C ARG A 38 6.54 5.02 18.28
N ILE A 39 6.69 6.14 17.57
CA ILE A 39 7.99 6.64 17.12
C ILE A 39 8.54 7.79 17.96
N GLY A 40 7.79 8.22 19.00
CA GLY A 40 8.22 9.28 19.90
C GLY A 40 8.12 10.69 19.29
N LEU A 41 7.22 10.91 18.35
CA LEU A 41 6.93 12.24 17.80
C LEU A 41 5.76 12.91 18.53
N SER A 42 5.81 14.25 18.57
CA SER A 42 4.64 15.04 18.98
C SER A 42 3.56 14.99 17.90
N LEU A 43 2.28 14.92 18.31
CA LEU A 43 1.15 15.10 17.39
C LEU A 43 1.15 16.45 16.67
N LYS A 44 1.84 17.45 17.24
CA LYS A 44 2.03 18.78 16.61
C LYS A 44 3.23 18.84 15.69
N SER A 45 3.95 17.72 15.49
CA SER A 45 5.09 17.69 14.57
C SER A 45 4.63 18.04 13.15
N PRO A 46 5.25 19.03 12.50
CA PRO A 46 4.89 19.41 11.13
C PRO A 46 5.18 18.30 10.11
N ASN A 47 6.02 17.34 10.48
CA ASN A 47 6.41 16.23 9.61
C ASN A 47 5.43 15.05 9.69
N LEU A 48 4.51 15.04 10.65
CA LEU A 48 3.54 13.97 10.84
C LEU A 48 2.22 14.34 10.15
N LEU A 49 2.06 13.88 8.92
CA LEU A 49 0.95 14.24 8.04
C LEU A 49 -0.13 13.17 8.09
N GLY A 50 -1.27 13.48 8.71
CA GLY A 50 -2.46 12.64 8.64
C GLY A 50 -3.11 12.73 7.25
N VAL A 51 -3.53 11.59 6.72
CA VAL A 51 -4.19 11.45 5.42
C VAL A 51 -5.53 10.75 5.61
N ARG A 52 -6.57 11.23 4.94
CA ARG A 52 -7.88 10.59 4.86
C ARG A 52 -8.09 10.01 3.47
N ALA A 53 -9.05 9.10 3.34
CA ALA A 53 -9.51 8.68 2.02
C ALA A 53 -10.00 9.90 1.22
N GLY A 54 -9.57 10.02 -0.02
CA GLY A 54 -9.84 11.17 -0.91
C GLY A 54 -8.96 12.40 -0.68
N ASP A 55 -8.18 12.46 0.40
CA ASP A 55 -7.22 13.55 0.60
C ASP A 55 -6.11 13.52 -0.45
N VAL A 56 -5.64 14.71 -0.80
CA VAL A 56 -4.43 14.92 -1.61
C VAL A 56 -3.40 15.65 -0.75
N LYS A 57 -2.22 15.07 -0.61
CA LYS A 57 -1.09 15.66 0.11
C LYS A 57 0.13 15.75 -0.79
N ALA A 58 0.84 16.87 -0.73
CA ALA A 58 2.12 17.04 -1.42
C ALA A 58 3.27 17.01 -0.41
N ALA A 59 4.31 16.25 -0.70
CA ALA A 59 5.50 16.17 0.12
C ALA A 59 6.71 15.74 -0.72
N GLY A 60 7.84 16.43 -0.61
CA GLY A 60 9.11 16.04 -1.22
C GLY A 60 9.09 15.90 -2.76
N GLY A 61 8.25 16.67 -3.46
CA GLY A 61 8.09 16.56 -4.92
C GLY A 61 7.12 15.46 -5.38
N PHE A 62 6.49 14.76 -4.43
CA PHE A 62 5.46 13.76 -4.67
C PHE A 62 4.08 14.30 -4.29
N THR A 63 3.05 13.81 -4.99
CA THR A 63 1.66 13.95 -4.58
C THR A 63 1.13 12.59 -4.15
N PHE A 64 0.44 12.54 -3.01
CA PHE A 64 -0.14 11.34 -2.43
C PHE A 64 -1.65 11.50 -2.35
N ASN A 65 -2.39 10.54 -2.91
CA ASN A 65 -3.85 10.48 -2.77
C ASN A 65 -4.20 9.27 -1.90
N GLY A 66 -4.97 9.49 -0.84
CA GLY A 66 -5.43 8.43 0.06
C GLY A 66 -6.55 7.62 -0.58
N ILE A 67 -6.38 6.32 -0.66
CA ILE A 67 -7.36 5.35 -1.16
C ILE A 67 -7.80 4.48 0.02
N PRO A 68 -9.11 4.24 0.25
CA PRO A 68 -9.55 3.29 1.27
C PRO A 68 -8.91 1.92 1.08
N ALA A 69 -8.62 1.23 2.18
CA ALA A 69 -8.17 -0.16 2.16
C ALA A 69 -8.95 -0.97 3.21
N ALA A 70 -9.17 -2.25 2.95
CA ALA A 70 -9.96 -3.16 3.79
C ALA A 70 -9.09 -4.35 4.23
N HIS A 71 -8.39 -4.22 5.34
CA HIS A 71 -7.53 -5.30 5.85
C HIS A 71 -8.31 -6.44 6.54
N ASN A 72 -9.58 -6.41 6.56
CA ASN A 72 -10.65 -7.38 6.72
C ASN A 72 -11.92 -6.71 6.22
N GLU A 73 -12.18 -5.50 6.72
CA GLU A 73 -13.34 -4.68 6.40
C GLU A 73 -12.90 -3.22 6.22
N LEU A 74 -13.77 -2.38 5.66
CA LEU A 74 -13.58 -0.94 5.62
C LEU A 74 -13.81 -0.34 7.01
N GLU A 75 -12.79 -0.40 7.86
CA GLU A 75 -12.87 0.12 9.21
C GLU A 75 -12.62 1.63 9.27
N VAL A 76 -13.43 2.32 10.08
CA VAL A 76 -13.28 3.74 10.38
C VAL A 76 -13.15 3.99 11.88
N ASP A 77 -12.57 5.13 12.25
CA ASP A 77 -12.58 5.64 13.62
C ASP A 77 -13.91 6.36 13.93
N ALA A 78 -14.05 6.86 15.15
CA ALA A 78 -15.26 7.58 15.59
C ALA A 78 -15.51 8.89 14.80
N ALA A 79 -14.51 9.41 14.09
CA ALA A 79 -14.61 10.59 13.25
C ALA A 79 -14.85 10.25 11.76
N GLY A 80 -15.00 8.95 11.43
CA GLY A 80 -15.22 8.47 10.06
C GLY A 80 -13.95 8.37 9.22
N ASN A 81 -12.76 8.47 9.81
CA ASN A 81 -11.52 8.31 9.05
C ASN A 81 -11.18 6.83 8.90
N HIS A 82 -10.85 6.40 7.69
CA HIS A 82 -10.40 5.03 7.43
C HIS A 82 -9.11 4.71 8.20
N LYS A 83 -9.08 3.54 8.85
CA LYS A 83 -7.92 3.05 9.60
C LYS A 83 -6.85 2.47 8.69
N PHE A 84 -7.24 2.00 7.51
CA PHE A 84 -6.37 1.41 6.50
C PHE A 84 -6.44 2.22 5.22
N LEU A 85 -5.30 2.55 4.64
CA LEU A 85 -5.20 3.26 3.37
C LEU A 85 -4.17 2.63 2.45
N GLY A 86 -4.51 2.54 1.18
CA GLY A 86 -3.57 2.55 0.07
C GLY A 86 -3.26 3.99 -0.34
N PHE A 87 -2.31 4.14 -1.25
CA PHE A 87 -1.90 5.45 -1.75
C PHE A 87 -1.66 5.42 -3.26
N ILE A 88 -2.14 6.45 -3.96
CA ILE A 88 -1.62 6.77 -5.29
C ILE A 88 -0.48 7.77 -5.11
N LEU A 89 0.71 7.40 -5.53
CA LEU A 89 1.89 8.26 -5.57
C LEU A 89 2.04 8.81 -6.98
N GLN A 90 2.15 10.14 -7.11
CA GLN A 90 2.37 10.80 -8.38
C GLN A 90 3.66 11.59 -8.33
N PHE A 91 4.55 11.38 -9.30
CA PHE A 91 5.80 12.14 -9.46
C PHE A 91 6.23 12.11 -10.93
N GLY A 92 6.61 13.26 -11.46
CA GLY A 92 6.84 13.38 -12.89
C GLY A 92 5.64 12.84 -13.69
N PRO A 93 5.84 11.97 -14.68
CA PRO A 93 4.75 11.37 -15.46
C PRO A 93 4.14 10.12 -14.78
N TRP A 94 4.73 9.63 -13.67
CA TRP A 94 4.41 8.32 -13.09
C TRP A 94 3.30 8.38 -12.05
N ARG A 95 2.45 7.35 -12.06
CA ARG A 95 1.40 7.09 -11.08
C ARG A 95 1.53 5.67 -10.57
N ILE A 96 1.85 5.53 -9.29
CA ILE A 96 2.02 4.24 -8.63
C ILE A 96 0.90 4.07 -7.61
N TYR A 97 0.18 2.97 -7.70
CA TYR A 97 -0.76 2.54 -6.67
C TYR A 97 -0.06 1.56 -5.73
N HIS A 98 0.10 1.93 -4.47
CA HIS A 98 0.48 1.03 -3.40
C HIS A 98 -0.78 0.71 -2.61
N ALA A 99 -1.30 -0.51 -2.73
CA ALA A 99 -2.59 -0.86 -2.13
C ALA A 99 -2.57 -0.84 -0.59
N GLY A 100 -1.39 -0.97 0.02
CA GLY A 100 -1.29 -1.31 1.44
C GLY A 100 -1.80 -2.73 1.65
N ASP A 101 -2.18 -3.05 2.88
CA ASP A 101 -2.80 -4.32 3.21
C ASP A 101 -4.30 -4.19 3.00
N THR A 102 -4.84 -4.97 2.08
CA THR A 102 -6.25 -4.89 1.68
C THR A 102 -6.75 -6.18 1.06
N LYS A 103 -8.03 -6.46 1.28
CA LYS A 103 -8.87 -7.38 0.52
C LYS A 103 -9.64 -6.59 -0.54
N LEU A 104 -10.32 -7.29 -1.45
CA LEU A 104 -11.30 -6.66 -2.33
C LEU A 104 -12.50 -6.16 -1.52
N TYR A 105 -13.01 -4.99 -1.90
CA TYR A 105 -14.25 -4.43 -1.38
C TYR A 105 -15.03 -3.74 -2.51
N GLU A 106 -16.32 -3.59 -2.33
CA GLU A 106 -17.21 -2.96 -3.31
C GLU A 106 -16.79 -1.51 -3.59
N GLY A 107 -16.66 -1.15 -4.86
CA GLY A 107 -16.25 0.20 -5.29
C GLY A 107 -14.74 0.46 -5.24
N MET A 108 -13.90 -0.52 -4.89
CA MET A 108 -12.44 -0.34 -4.84
C MET A 108 -11.86 0.14 -6.16
N GLU A 109 -12.34 -0.42 -7.26
CA GLU A 109 -11.86 -0.06 -8.60
C GLU A 109 -12.18 1.40 -8.94
N ASP A 110 -13.33 1.92 -8.51
CA ASP A 110 -13.77 3.27 -8.78
C ASP A 110 -12.90 4.32 -8.09
N TRP A 111 -12.31 3.96 -6.95
CA TRP A 111 -11.31 4.78 -6.27
C TRP A 111 -9.99 4.89 -7.05
N VAL A 112 -9.57 3.84 -7.75
CA VAL A 112 -8.21 3.74 -8.34
C VAL A 112 -8.20 4.04 -9.83
N ARG A 113 -9.19 3.55 -10.59
CA ARG A 113 -9.27 3.66 -12.06
C ARG A 113 -9.09 5.09 -12.62
N PRO A 114 -9.64 6.16 -11.98
CA PRO A 114 -9.47 7.54 -12.49
C PRO A 114 -8.01 7.99 -12.57
N PHE A 115 -7.12 7.39 -11.79
CA PHE A 115 -5.70 7.77 -11.77
C PHE A 115 -4.89 7.19 -12.93
N ARG A 116 -5.41 6.21 -13.69
CA ARG A 116 -4.68 5.56 -14.81
C ARG A 116 -3.29 5.10 -14.36
N VAL A 117 -3.26 4.19 -13.43
CA VAL A 117 -2.04 3.72 -12.73
C VAL A 117 -1.04 3.09 -13.70
N ASP A 118 0.22 3.50 -13.62
CA ASP A 118 1.31 2.87 -14.37
C ASP A 118 1.78 1.58 -13.70
N VAL A 119 1.96 1.61 -12.36
CA VAL A 119 2.41 0.45 -11.59
C VAL A 119 1.49 0.25 -10.39
N ALA A 120 0.97 -0.96 -10.22
CA ALA A 120 0.22 -1.36 -9.04
C ALA A 120 1.06 -2.32 -8.17
N LEU A 121 1.28 -1.94 -6.91
CA LEU A 121 1.92 -2.77 -5.88
C LEU A 121 0.82 -3.39 -5.03
N LEU A 122 0.62 -4.71 -5.13
CA LEU A 122 -0.54 -5.41 -4.58
C LEU A 122 -0.11 -6.56 -3.68
N PRO A 123 -0.70 -6.69 -2.45
CA PRO A 123 -0.40 -7.82 -1.58
C PRO A 123 -0.96 -9.12 -2.17
N ILE A 124 -0.28 -10.24 -1.93
CA ILE A 124 -0.70 -11.55 -2.46
C ILE A 124 -0.76 -12.67 -1.41
N ASN A 125 -0.52 -12.36 -0.14
CA ASN A 125 -0.45 -13.36 0.92
C ASN A 125 -1.81 -13.99 1.30
N GLY A 126 -2.92 -13.43 0.81
CA GLY A 126 -4.26 -13.98 0.97
C GLY A 126 -4.88 -13.80 2.37
N ASP A 127 -6.09 -14.33 2.49
CA ASP A 127 -6.84 -14.38 3.75
C ASP A 127 -6.98 -15.85 4.18
N LYS A 128 -6.23 -16.26 5.21
CA LYS A 128 -6.22 -17.62 5.74
C LYS A 128 -6.54 -17.61 7.22
N PRO A 129 -7.75 -18.00 7.62
CA PRO A 129 -8.20 -17.97 9.02
C PRO A 129 -7.28 -18.69 10.00
N GLU A 130 -6.61 -19.75 9.57
CA GLU A 130 -5.65 -20.50 10.39
C GLU A 130 -4.44 -19.69 10.82
N ARG A 131 -4.09 -18.63 10.09
CA ARG A 131 -2.99 -17.73 10.45
C ARG A 131 -3.32 -16.76 11.58
N LYS A 132 -4.63 -16.56 11.88
CA LYS A 132 -5.12 -15.64 12.91
C LYS A 132 -4.59 -14.20 12.77
N VAL A 133 -4.38 -13.76 11.56
CA VAL A 133 -4.02 -12.39 11.20
C VAL A 133 -5.03 -11.88 10.18
N ALA A 134 -5.11 -10.56 10.06
CA ALA A 134 -5.99 -9.94 9.09
C ALA A 134 -5.60 -10.33 7.65
N GLY A 135 -6.60 -10.48 6.78
CA GLY A 135 -6.42 -10.95 5.42
C GLY A 135 -6.03 -9.86 4.43
N ASN A 136 -5.50 -10.32 3.31
CA ASN A 136 -5.17 -9.51 2.13
C ASN A 136 -5.71 -10.18 0.86
N LEU A 137 -5.49 -9.56 -0.29
CA LEU A 137 -5.72 -10.18 -1.60
C LEU A 137 -4.89 -11.46 -1.71
N ASP A 138 -5.44 -12.47 -2.37
CA ASP A 138 -4.64 -13.58 -2.88
C ASP A 138 -4.02 -13.23 -4.25
N GLY A 139 -3.21 -14.15 -4.79
CA GLY A 139 -2.51 -13.93 -6.05
C GLY A 139 -3.46 -13.70 -7.23
N ARG A 140 -4.58 -14.41 -7.27
CA ARG A 140 -5.60 -14.28 -8.33
C ARG A 140 -6.35 -12.96 -8.22
N GLU A 141 -6.81 -12.61 -7.04
CA GLU A 141 -7.51 -11.35 -6.76
C GLU A 141 -6.64 -10.14 -7.10
N ALA A 142 -5.35 -10.19 -6.73
CA ALA A 142 -4.40 -9.13 -7.04
C ALA A 142 -4.21 -8.94 -8.56
N ALA A 143 -4.07 -10.02 -9.32
CA ALA A 143 -3.95 -9.95 -10.77
C ALA A 143 -5.23 -9.39 -11.43
N GLN A 144 -6.40 -9.85 -10.98
CA GLN A 144 -7.70 -9.38 -11.48
C GLN A 144 -7.93 -7.91 -11.15
N LEU A 145 -7.61 -7.47 -9.94
CA LEU A 145 -7.68 -6.05 -9.55
C LEU A 145 -6.78 -5.19 -10.43
N ALA A 146 -5.52 -5.61 -10.64
CA ALA A 146 -4.60 -4.87 -11.53
C ALA A 146 -5.20 -4.65 -12.92
N LYS A 147 -5.81 -5.70 -13.49
CA LYS A 147 -6.50 -5.64 -14.79
C LYS A 147 -7.71 -4.71 -14.76
N ALA A 148 -8.55 -4.82 -13.73
CA ALA A 148 -9.77 -4.05 -13.59
C ALA A 148 -9.52 -2.54 -13.43
N ILE A 149 -8.46 -2.15 -12.71
CA ILE A 149 -8.05 -0.74 -12.56
C ILE A 149 -7.25 -0.21 -13.76
N GLY A 150 -6.91 -1.06 -14.73
CA GLY A 150 -6.15 -0.70 -15.93
C GLY A 150 -4.67 -0.40 -15.67
N ALA A 151 -4.06 -1.04 -14.67
CA ALA A 151 -2.63 -0.89 -14.39
C ALA A 151 -1.78 -1.39 -15.56
N ARG A 152 -0.77 -0.61 -15.97
CA ARG A 152 0.14 -1.02 -17.05
C ARG A 152 1.05 -2.17 -16.61
N LEU A 153 1.44 -2.17 -15.33
CA LEU A 153 2.22 -3.24 -14.70
C LEU A 153 1.70 -3.53 -13.30
N ALA A 154 1.65 -4.80 -12.94
CA ALA A 154 1.38 -5.24 -11.58
C ALA A 154 2.64 -5.87 -10.97
N ILE A 155 2.95 -5.50 -9.72
CA ILE A 155 4.06 -6.06 -8.95
C ILE A 155 3.48 -6.62 -7.65
N PRO A 156 3.63 -7.92 -7.39
CA PRO A 156 3.15 -8.50 -6.14
C PRO A 156 4.03 -8.05 -4.98
N MET A 157 3.44 -7.88 -3.81
CA MET A 157 4.13 -7.60 -2.56
C MET A 157 3.56 -8.45 -1.41
N HIS A 158 4.11 -8.30 -0.22
CA HIS A 158 3.69 -9.00 1.00
C HIS A 158 3.90 -10.52 0.91
N TYR A 159 5.01 -10.94 0.32
CA TYR A 159 5.49 -12.33 0.30
C TYR A 159 6.96 -12.38 0.74
N ASP A 160 7.40 -13.55 1.18
CA ASP A 160 8.75 -13.82 1.68
C ASP A 160 9.24 -12.90 2.83
N LEU A 161 8.31 -12.23 3.54
CA LEU A 161 8.61 -11.42 4.72
C LEU A 161 8.43 -12.21 6.02
N PHE A 162 7.35 -12.97 6.13
CA PHE A 162 7.04 -13.81 7.29
C PHE A 162 6.87 -15.25 6.87
N THR A 163 7.42 -16.20 7.62
CA THR A 163 7.31 -17.62 7.32
C THR A 163 5.87 -18.17 7.39
N PHE A 164 5.03 -17.56 8.23
CA PHE A 164 3.63 -18.00 8.45
C PHE A 164 2.61 -17.19 7.64
N ASN A 165 2.96 -15.96 7.23
CA ASN A 165 2.05 -15.04 6.54
C ASN A 165 2.62 -14.64 5.18
N THR A 166 2.67 -15.61 4.27
CA THR A 166 3.21 -15.48 2.92
C THR A 166 2.44 -16.37 1.95
N ALA A 167 2.60 -16.11 0.67
CA ALA A 167 2.19 -16.99 -0.41
C ALA A 167 3.22 -16.89 -1.55
N PRO A 168 3.50 -17.96 -2.29
CA PRO A 168 4.37 -17.89 -3.47
C PRO A 168 3.68 -17.05 -4.56
N PRO A 169 4.45 -16.36 -5.43
CA PRO A 169 3.90 -15.52 -6.48
C PRO A 169 3.32 -16.30 -7.68
N ASP A 170 3.40 -17.63 -7.68
CA ASP A 170 3.03 -18.49 -8.81
C ASP A 170 1.57 -18.29 -9.25
N GLU A 171 0.63 -18.24 -8.29
CA GLU A 171 -0.79 -18.03 -8.58
C GLU A 171 -1.02 -16.65 -9.24
N PHE A 172 -0.36 -15.62 -8.74
CA PHE A 172 -0.42 -14.28 -9.30
C PHE A 172 0.12 -14.25 -10.74
N VAL A 173 1.28 -14.86 -10.99
CA VAL A 173 1.90 -14.91 -12.32
C VAL A 173 1.01 -15.69 -13.29
N ALA A 174 0.51 -16.85 -12.87
CA ALA A 174 -0.36 -17.68 -13.71
C ALA A 174 -1.65 -16.94 -14.10
N GLU A 175 -2.28 -16.24 -13.15
CA GLU A 175 -3.48 -15.48 -13.42
C GLU A 175 -3.19 -14.26 -14.30
N CYS A 176 -2.09 -13.53 -14.07
CA CYS A 176 -1.67 -12.44 -14.94
C CYS A 176 -1.49 -12.90 -16.39
N ALA A 177 -0.85 -14.04 -16.61
CA ALA A 177 -0.69 -14.63 -17.95
C ALA A 177 -2.05 -15.00 -18.57
N ARG A 178 -2.95 -15.60 -17.77
CA ARG A 178 -4.28 -16.02 -18.23
C ARG A 178 -5.14 -14.85 -18.72
N ILE A 179 -5.08 -13.71 -18.01
CA ILE A 179 -5.93 -12.52 -18.31
C ILE A 179 -5.22 -11.46 -19.15
N GLY A 180 -3.96 -11.68 -19.52
CA GLY A 180 -3.16 -10.73 -20.28
C GLY A 180 -2.86 -9.45 -19.49
N GLN A 181 -2.54 -9.56 -18.19
CA GLN A 181 -2.05 -8.48 -17.35
C GLN A 181 -0.53 -8.55 -17.29
N ALA A 182 0.17 -7.47 -17.67
CA ALA A 182 1.61 -7.40 -17.50
C ALA A 182 1.97 -7.41 -16.01
N CYS A 183 2.92 -8.25 -15.62
CA CYS A 183 3.39 -8.33 -14.24
C CYS A 183 4.89 -8.55 -14.16
N GLN A 184 5.46 -8.18 -13.01
CA GLN A 184 6.87 -8.39 -12.68
C GLN A 184 6.99 -8.83 -11.23
N VAL A 185 7.58 -10.00 -11.00
CA VAL A 185 7.96 -10.44 -9.66
C VAL A 185 9.35 -9.90 -9.35
N LEU A 186 9.53 -9.31 -8.17
CA LEU A 186 10.80 -8.78 -7.69
C LEU A 186 11.17 -9.48 -6.39
N GLN A 187 12.44 -9.80 -6.23
CA GLN A 187 12.96 -10.29 -4.95
C GLN A 187 13.36 -9.12 -4.04
N ALA A 188 13.42 -9.36 -2.73
CA ALA A 188 13.85 -8.35 -1.77
C ALA A 188 15.26 -7.84 -2.13
N GLY A 189 15.38 -6.51 -2.28
CA GLY A 189 16.62 -5.85 -2.71
C GLY A 189 16.83 -5.79 -4.23
N GLU A 190 16.00 -6.43 -5.04
CA GLU A 190 16.08 -6.34 -6.49
C GLU A 190 15.70 -4.94 -6.99
N ARG A 191 16.45 -4.44 -7.95
CA ARG A 191 16.21 -3.14 -8.58
C ARG A 191 15.40 -3.30 -9.86
N TRP A 192 14.30 -2.57 -9.93
CA TRP A 192 13.51 -2.44 -11.16
C TRP A 192 13.57 -1.00 -11.68
N SER A 193 13.41 -0.81 -13.00
CA SER A 193 13.41 0.50 -13.63
C SER A 193 12.17 0.66 -14.51
N SER A 194 11.52 1.83 -14.40
CA SER A 194 10.38 2.21 -15.24
C SER A 194 10.70 2.31 -16.74
N ALA A 195 11.98 2.30 -17.13
CA ALA A 195 12.39 2.19 -18.53
C ALA A 195 11.81 0.94 -19.23
N ALA A 196 11.47 -0.10 -18.47
CA ALA A 196 10.78 -1.28 -18.98
C ALA A 196 9.32 -1.02 -19.40
N LEU A 197 8.76 0.15 -19.07
CA LEU A 197 7.40 0.58 -19.44
C LEU A 197 7.38 1.66 -20.55
N ALA A 198 8.54 2.11 -20.97
CA ALA A 198 8.67 3.16 -22.00
C ALA A 198 8.33 2.66 -23.40
#